data_6a3ad5fb94473320506ecf2deab4953e
#
_entry.id   6a3ad5fb94473320506ecf2deab4953e
#
_cell.length_a   1.000
_cell.length_b   1.000
_cell.length_c   1.000
_cell.angle_alpha   90.00
_cell.angle_beta   90.00
_cell.angle_gamma   90.00
#
_symmetry.space_group_name_H-M   'P 1'
#
loop_
_entity.id
_entity.type
_entity.pdbx_description
1 polymer ?
#
loop_
_entity_poly.entity_id
_entity_poly.type
_entity_poly.pdbx_seq_one_letter_code
_entity_poly.pdbx_strand_id
1 'polypeptide(L)'
;MTRRTVLGAASTAMALQAQNGLAKFVRFRKGARIAYGALNGEEVRELSGDFLKGGKPNGTVHKLKDVKLLAPVLPGKIIAIARNYKSHLGTVAPPSRPEMFYKPTACICGPEDAIVLPKDSTDVHYEGELVAVIGKKLKNATAAEAAAGVFGVTCGNDVSERQWQGGPDKDIQWWRAKGSDTFGPLGPVVVTGLDYSKLMLRTRLNGKVVQEQSTSELIFDVPTMIAFTSKYVTLEPGDVVYTGTPGTTKKMSPGDVVEVDIEGIGVLRNRVTSS
;
A
#
# COMPACT_ATOMS: atom_id res chain seq x y z
N MET A 1 47.96 -7.78 15.47
CA MET A 1 46.92 -7.83 14.43
C MET A 1 45.59 -7.61 15.12
N THR A 2 45.08 -6.39 15.05
CA THR A 2 43.87 -5.92 15.76
C THR A 2 42.65 -6.18 14.92
N ARG A 3 41.71 -7.00 15.43
CA ARG A 3 40.37 -7.21 14.83
C ARG A 3 39.56 -5.93 14.95
N ARG A 4 39.34 -5.23 13.85
CA ARG A 4 38.34 -4.17 13.74
C ARG A 4 36.93 -4.79 13.69
N THR A 5 36.18 -4.58 14.75
CA THR A 5 34.74 -4.90 14.83
C THR A 5 34.02 -3.91 13.92
N VAL A 6 33.40 -4.43 12.85
CA VAL A 6 32.48 -3.67 12.02
C VAL A 6 31.15 -3.66 12.76
N LEU A 7 30.89 -2.64 13.55
CA LEU A 7 29.55 -2.34 14.09
C LEU A 7 28.72 -1.73 12.99
N GLY A 8 27.67 -2.46 12.62
CA GLY A 8 26.78 -2.18 11.52
C GLY A 8 26.01 -0.85 11.68
N ALA A 9 25.81 -0.18 10.55
CA ALA A 9 25.01 1.04 10.37
C ALA A 9 23.49 0.76 10.50
N ALA A 10 23.02 0.42 11.70
CA ALA A 10 21.60 0.11 11.96
C ALA A 10 20.93 1.09 12.94
N SER A 11 21.50 2.26 13.26
CA SER A 11 20.98 3.02 14.40
C SER A 11 20.78 4.53 14.18
N THR A 12 20.49 5.03 12.99
CA THR A 12 20.29 6.47 12.78
C THR A 12 18.91 6.87 12.23
N ALA A 13 17.99 5.94 12.05
CA ALA A 13 16.60 6.26 11.69
C ALA A 13 15.73 6.70 12.91
N MET A 14 16.27 6.69 14.13
CA MET A 14 15.52 6.89 15.37
C MET A 14 15.46 8.33 15.90
N ALA A 15 15.90 9.32 15.18
CA ALA A 15 15.88 10.72 15.70
C ALA A 15 14.65 11.54 15.25
N LEU A 16 13.67 10.95 14.59
CA LEU A 16 12.36 11.53 14.35
C LEU A 16 11.37 10.96 15.38
N GLN A 17 11.53 11.32 16.66
CA GLN A 17 10.58 10.93 17.69
C GLN A 17 9.21 11.51 17.38
N ALA A 18 8.36 10.65 16.85
CA ALA A 18 6.91 10.82 16.88
C ALA A 18 6.41 10.61 18.32
N GLN A 19 5.36 11.29 18.68
CA GLN A 19 4.58 10.94 19.86
C GLN A 19 4.16 9.47 19.72
N ASN A 20 4.43 8.64 20.75
CA ASN A 20 4.11 7.20 20.83
C ASN A 20 4.89 6.23 19.92
N GLY A 21 6.11 6.56 19.44
CA GLY A 21 6.93 5.62 18.65
C GLY A 21 6.50 5.44 17.18
N LEU A 22 5.43 6.11 16.73
CA LEU A 22 4.95 6.09 15.34
C LEU A 22 5.63 7.18 14.53
N ALA A 23 6.05 6.87 13.29
CA ALA A 23 6.51 7.87 12.34
C ALA A 23 5.74 7.74 11.02
N LYS A 24 5.38 8.88 10.42
CA LYS A 24 4.67 8.97 9.14
C LYS A 24 5.60 9.54 8.09
N PHE A 25 5.75 8.82 6.98
CA PHE A 25 6.60 9.21 5.87
C PHE A 25 5.77 9.48 4.62
N VAL A 26 6.16 10.50 3.89
CA VAL A 26 5.50 10.94 2.66
C VAL A 26 6.51 11.10 1.53
N ARG A 27 6.04 10.94 0.32
CA ARG A 27 6.66 11.47 -0.90
C ARG A 27 5.76 12.57 -1.42
N PHE A 28 6.31 13.73 -1.76
CA PHE A 28 5.51 14.89 -2.10
C PHE A 28 6.15 15.71 -3.23
N ARG A 29 5.34 16.53 -3.87
CA ARG A 29 5.74 17.51 -4.87
C ARG A 29 5.44 18.93 -4.40
N LYS A 30 6.42 19.82 -4.56
CA LYS A 30 6.25 21.28 -4.41
C LYS A 30 6.80 21.97 -5.65
N GLY A 31 5.92 22.60 -6.44
CA GLY A 31 6.29 23.06 -7.77
C GLY A 31 6.78 21.91 -8.66
N ALA A 32 7.95 22.07 -9.27
CA ALA A 32 8.60 21.04 -10.10
C ALA A 32 9.40 20.00 -9.29
N ARG A 33 9.64 20.26 -7.99
CA ARG A 33 10.49 19.40 -7.15
C ARG A 33 9.70 18.28 -6.51
N ILE A 34 10.25 17.06 -6.56
CA ILE A 34 9.77 15.90 -5.82
C ILE A 34 10.78 15.62 -4.69
N ALA A 35 10.27 15.37 -3.48
CA ALA A 35 11.08 15.08 -2.29
C ALA A 35 10.36 14.07 -1.38
N TYR A 36 11.08 13.62 -0.37
CA TYR A 36 10.57 12.79 0.72
C TYR A 36 10.50 13.61 2.00
N GLY A 37 9.60 13.26 2.90
CA GLY A 37 9.43 13.96 4.16
C GLY A 37 8.90 13.09 5.27
N ALA A 38 9.11 13.54 6.52
CA ALA A 38 8.40 13.03 7.68
C ALA A 38 7.25 13.98 7.99
N LEU A 39 6.04 13.42 8.11
CA LEU A 39 4.81 14.16 8.41
C LEU A 39 4.59 14.19 9.93
N ASN A 40 4.42 15.40 10.48
CA ASN A 40 4.06 15.61 11.88
C ASN A 40 2.92 16.66 11.95
N GLY A 41 1.71 16.20 12.23
CA GLY A 41 0.51 17.05 12.13
C GLY A 41 0.40 17.63 10.72
N GLU A 42 0.37 18.97 10.61
CA GLU A 42 0.26 19.70 9.35
C GLU A 42 1.64 20.11 8.77
N GLU A 43 2.75 19.59 9.32
CA GLU A 43 4.10 19.89 8.87
C GLU A 43 4.75 18.69 8.18
N VAL A 44 5.33 18.93 7.00
CA VAL A 44 6.20 17.99 6.28
C VAL A 44 7.65 18.44 6.46
N ARG A 45 8.41 17.68 7.24
CA ARG A 45 9.86 17.90 7.43
C ARG A 45 10.61 17.17 6.33
N GLU A 46 11.18 17.94 5.41
CA GLU A 46 11.86 17.39 4.23
C GLU A 46 13.08 16.58 4.62
N LEU A 47 13.26 15.45 3.93
CA LEU A 47 14.42 14.58 4.06
C LEU A 47 15.42 14.80 2.93
N SER A 48 16.70 14.54 3.21
CA SER A 48 17.78 14.61 2.21
C SER A 48 17.66 13.58 1.07
N GLY A 49 16.74 12.63 1.20
CA GLY A 49 16.47 11.57 0.23
C GLY A 49 15.40 10.61 0.71
N ASP A 50 15.31 9.48 0.05
CA ASP A 50 14.34 8.42 0.34
C ASP A 50 14.48 7.90 1.76
N PHE A 51 13.38 7.86 2.50
CA PHE A 51 13.34 7.36 3.88
C PHE A 51 13.72 5.87 3.99
N LEU A 52 13.45 5.06 2.96
CA LEU A 52 13.87 3.65 2.88
C LEU A 52 15.39 3.51 2.73
N LYS A 53 16.05 4.54 2.22
CA LYS A 53 17.49 4.60 2.02
C LYS A 53 18.22 5.43 3.11
N GLY A 54 17.52 5.71 4.21
CA GLY A 54 18.08 6.42 5.36
C GLY A 54 18.14 7.94 5.18
N GLY A 55 17.25 8.54 4.37
CA GLY A 55 17.10 10.00 4.27
C GLY A 55 16.87 10.63 5.63
N LYS A 56 17.60 11.73 5.92
CA LYS A 56 17.56 12.45 7.21
C LYS A 56 16.95 13.83 7.01
N PRO A 57 16.34 14.43 8.06
CA PRO A 57 15.88 15.82 8.00
C PRO A 57 16.96 16.75 7.50
N ASN A 58 16.62 17.60 6.51
CA ASN A 58 17.56 18.58 5.93
C ASN A 58 17.32 20.02 6.43
N GLY A 59 16.45 20.19 7.43
CA GLY A 59 16.10 21.47 8.01
C GLY A 59 14.95 22.20 7.33
N THR A 60 14.50 21.77 6.15
CA THR A 60 13.38 22.40 5.43
C THR A 60 12.05 21.86 5.95
N VAL A 61 11.10 22.77 6.21
CA VAL A 61 9.73 22.40 6.65
C VAL A 61 8.73 23.03 5.70
N HIS A 62 7.72 22.26 5.32
CA HIS A 62 6.60 22.69 4.49
C HIS A 62 5.28 22.51 5.24
N LYS A 63 4.28 23.37 5.01
CA LYS A 63 2.91 23.08 5.43
C LYS A 63 2.32 22.03 4.51
N LEU A 64 1.61 21.06 5.07
CA LEU A 64 0.99 19.95 4.31
C LEU A 64 0.11 20.46 3.16
N LYS A 65 -0.67 21.52 3.40
CA LYS A 65 -1.53 22.14 2.39
C LYS A 65 -0.80 22.77 1.19
N ASP A 66 0.51 23.05 1.33
CA ASP A 66 1.33 23.70 0.30
C ASP A 66 2.09 22.69 -0.58
N VAL A 67 1.86 21.40 -0.38
CA VAL A 67 2.49 20.31 -1.14
C VAL A 67 1.43 19.34 -1.68
N LYS A 68 1.70 18.73 -2.82
CA LYS A 68 0.90 17.59 -3.32
C LYS A 68 1.54 16.30 -2.85
N LEU A 69 0.81 15.51 -2.06
CA LEU A 69 1.22 14.14 -1.73
C LEU A 69 1.21 13.27 -3.00
N LEU A 70 2.17 12.38 -3.09
CA LEU A 70 2.32 11.38 -4.15
C LEU A 70 2.24 9.99 -3.51
N ALA A 71 2.16 8.93 -4.33
CA ALA A 71 2.38 7.59 -3.83
C ALA A 71 3.68 7.58 -3.01
N PRO A 72 3.64 7.17 -1.72
CA PRO A 72 4.74 7.40 -0.78
C PRO A 72 5.98 6.59 -1.11
N VAL A 73 5.83 5.48 -1.83
CA VAL A 73 6.93 4.65 -2.35
C VAL A 73 6.77 4.42 -3.85
N LEU A 74 7.89 4.13 -4.51
CA LEU A 74 7.93 3.67 -5.91
C LEU A 74 8.41 2.22 -5.89
N PRO A 75 7.50 1.25 -5.86
CA PRO A 75 7.85 -0.15 -5.70
C PRO A 75 8.56 -0.71 -6.92
N GLY A 76 9.55 -1.57 -6.69
CA GLY A 76 10.15 -2.40 -7.74
C GLY A 76 9.20 -3.52 -8.16
N LYS A 77 8.44 -4.07 -7.20
CA LYS A 77 7.41 -5.09 -7.38
C LYS A 77 6.18 -4.75 -6.57
N ILE A 78 5.02 -5.04 -7.14
CA ILE A 78 3.72 -4.98 -6.45
C ILE A 78 3.16 -6.39 -6.45
N ILE A 79 3.00 -6.95 -5.26
CA ILE A 79 2.37 -8.25 -5.05
C ILE A 79 1.03 -8.00 -4.38
N ALA A 80 0.00 -8.67 -4.84
CA ALA A 80 -1.32 -8.60 -4.23
C ALA A 80 -1.83 -10.00 -3.92
N ILE A 81 -2.65 -10.11 -2.88
CA ILE A 81 -3.17 -11.38 -2.37
C ILE A 81 -4.66 -11.45 -2.65
N ALA A 82 -5.07 -12.44 -3.44
CA ALA A 82 -6.48 -12.69 -3.69
C ALA A 82 -7.12 -13.46 -2.53
N ARG A 83 -8.42 -13.21 -2.31
CA ARG A 83 -9.27 -14.03 -1.42
C ARG A 83 -8.79 -14.16 0.03
N ASN A 84 -8.30 -13.07 0.62
CA ASN A 84 -7.70 -13.07 1.95
C ASN A 84 -8.64 -12.62 3.09
N TYR A 85 -9.93 -12.43 2.83
CA TYR A 85 -10.97 -12.23 3.85
C TYR A 85 -12.13 -13.18 3.62
N LYS A 86 -12.61 -13.82 4.70
CA LYS A 86 -13.78 -14.72 4.61
C LYS A 86 -15.02 -14.02 4.07
N SER A 87 -15.23 -12.76 4.47
CA SER A 87 -16.35 -11.94 4.02
C SER A 87 -16.33 -11.64 2.51
N HIS A 88 -15.17 -11.77 1.85
CA HIS A 88 -15.02 -11.56 0.41
C HIS A 88 -15.20 -12.85 -0.41
N LEU A 89 -15.21 -14.01 0.23
CA LEU A 89 -15.28 -15.31 -0.46
C LEU A 89 -16.71 -15.69 -0.90
N GLY A 90 -17.74 -15.10 -0.29
CA GLY A 90 -19.11 -15.58 -0.48
C GLY A 90 -19.23 -17.05 -0.04
N THR A 91 -19.55 -17.94 -0.97
CA THR A 91 -19.68 -19.40 -0.72
C THR A 91 -18.40 -20.19 -1.03
N VAL A 92 -17.36 -19.54 -1.54
CA VAL A 92 -16.11 -20.20 -1.92
C VAL A 92 -15.30 -20.56 -0.67
N ALA A 93 -14.76 -21.78 -0.63
CA ALA A 93 -13.89 -22.20 0.48
C ALA A 93 -12.62 -21.33 0.57
N PRO A 94 -12.13 -21.05 1.79
CA PRO A 94 -10.87 -20.35 1.96
C PRO A 94 -9.72 -21.10 1.27
N PRO A 95 -8.77 -20.37 0.65
CA PRO A 95 -7.61 -21.00 0.05
C PRO A 95 -6.71 -21.61 1.13
N SER A 96 -6.04 -22.73 0.80
CA SER A 96 -5.12 -23.43 1.72
C SER A 96 -3.75 -22.76 1.87
N ARG A 97 -3.45 -21.78 1.01
CA ARG A 97 -2.21 -20.98 0.99
C ARG A 97 -2.49 -19.61 0.40
N PRO A 98 -1.63 -18.59 0.62
CA PRO A 98 -1.76 -17.30 -0.02
C PRO A 98 -1.79 -17.44 -1.55
N GLU A 99 -2.79 -16.82 -2.19
CA GLU A 99 -2.94 -16.77 -3.64
C GLU A 99 -2.51 -15.42 -4.14
N MET A 100 -1.34 -15.38 -4.76
CA MET A 100 -0.69 -14.13 -5.13
C MET A 100 -0.75 -13.88 -6.63
N PHE A 101 -0.79 -12.60 -6.97
CA PHE A 101 -0.61 -12.11 -8.34
C PHE A 101 0.24 -10.84 -8.34
N TYR A 102 0.73 -10.48 -9.51
CA TYR A 102 1.50 -9.25 -9.70
C TYR A 102 0.62 -8.15 -10.27
N LYS A 103 0.89 -6.92 -9.82
CA LYS A 103 0.44 -5.70 -10.49
C LYS A 103 1.67 -5.01 -11.10
N PRO A 104 1.57 -4.50 -12.34
CA PRO A 104 2.67 -3.72 -12.92
C PRO A 104 2.82 -2.40 -12.17
N THR A 105 4.04 -1.87 -12.09
CA THR A 105 4.31 -0.60 -11.39
C THR A 105 3.62 0.60 -12.04
N ALA A 106 3.25 0.49 -13.33
CA ALA A 106 2.47 1.49 -14.06
C ALA A 106 1.08 1.74 -13.46
N CYS A 107 0.51 0.77 -12.72
CA CYS A 107 -0.80 0.95 -12.11
C CYS A 107 -0.81 1.93 -10.92
N ILE A 108 0.37 2.30 -10.38
CA ILE A 108 0.44 3.14 -9.17
C ILE A 108 -0.03 4.57 -9.47
N CYS A 109 -0.93 5.05 -8.63
CA CYS A 109 -1.24 6.47 -8.49
C CYS A 109 -1.28 6.87 -7.01
N GLY A 110 -1.14 8.16 -6.74
CA GLY A 110 -1.08 8.70 -5.38
C GLY A 110 -2.41 9.25 -4.89
N PRO A 111 -2.41 9.85 -3.68
CA PRO A 111 -3.57 10.56 -3.16
C PRO A 111 -4.00 11.68 -4.12
N GLU A 112 -5.31 11.85 -4.28
CA GLU A 112 -5.96 12.83 -5.16
C GLU A 112 -5.65 12.68 -6.67
N ASP A 113 -4.88 11.67 -7.07
CA ASP A 113 -4.78 11.31 -8.48
C ASP A 113 -6.07 10.62 -8.94
N ALA A 114 -6.42 10.74 -10.23
CA ALA A 114 -7.61 10.10 -10.76
C ALA A 114 -7.39 8.59 -10.95
N ILE A 115 -8.42 7.79 -10.64
CA ILE A 115 -8.58 6.45 -11.17
C ILE A 115 -9.23 6.60 -12.54
N VAL A 116 -8.51 6.24 -13.59
CA VAL A 116 -8.95 6.41 -14.99
C VAL A 116 -9.50 5.09 -15.50
N LEU A 117 -10.81 5.05 -15.78
CA LEU A 117 -11.45 3.86 -16.33
C LEU A 117 -11.11 3.72 -17.81
N PRO A 118 -10.51 2.58 -18.26
CA PRO A 118 -10.30 2.31 -19.69
C PRO A 118 -11.62 2.36 -20.47
N LYS A 119 -11.57 2.81 -21.74
CA LYS A 119 -12.78 3.02 -22.59
C LYS A 119 -13.63 1.75 -22.77
N ASP A 120 -12.96 0.61 -22.82
CA ASP A 120 -13.58 -0.71 -23.00
C ASP A 120 -13.91 -1.42 -21.69
N SER A 121 -13.60 -0.80 -20.52
CA SER A 121 -13.98 -1.36 -19.23
C SER A 121 -15.47 -1.19 -18.94
N THR A 122 -16.09 -2.20 -18.33
CA THR A 122 -17.53 -2.20 -18.10
C THR A 122 -17.93 -2.38 -16.65
N ASP A 123 -17.07 -2.97 -15.81
CA ASP A 123 -17.40 -3.35 -14.43
C ASP A 123 -16.21 -3.19 -13.49
N VAL A 124 -15.73 -1.95 -13.33
CA VAL A 124 -14.57 -1.62 -12.49
C VAL A 124 -14.99 -1.38 -11.05
N HIS A 125 -14.41 -2.16 -10.12
CA HIS A 125 -14.71 -2.13 -8.70
C HIS A 125 -13.55 -1.56 -7.88
N TYR A 126 -13.88 -0.97 -6.71
CA TYR A 126 -12.92 -0.68 -5.65
C TYR A 126 -12.60 -1.95 -4.85
N GLU A 127 -11.40 -2.01 -4.29
CA GLU A 127 -10.96 -2.98 -3.29
C GLU A 127 -10.02 -2.28 -2.30
N GLY A 128 -10.59 -1.71 -1.22
CA GLY A 128 -9.79 -1.09 -0.16
C GLY A 128 -8.97 -2.11 0.60
N GLU A 129 -7.67 -1.83 0.79
CA GLU A 129 -6.71 -2.77 1.37
C GLU A 129 -5.69 -2.10 2.28
N LEU A 130 -5.25 -2.81 3.31
CA LEU A 130 -3.97 -2.55 3.95
C LEU A 130 -2.85 -2.93 2.97
N VAL A 131 -1.78 -2.14 2.93
CA VAL A 131 -0.61 -2.44 2.10
C VAL A 131 0.64 -2.41 2.98
N ALA A 132 1.39 -3.53 2.99
CA ALA A 132 2.68 -3.60 3.67
C ALA A 132 3.81 -3.13 2.75
N VAL A 133 4.72 -2.31 3.29
CA VAL A 133 5.93 -1.82 2.61
C VAL A 133 7.13 -2.58 3.14
N ILE A 134 7.88 -3.22 2.25
CA ILE A 134 9.09 -3.97 2.60
C ILE A 134 10.24 -3.01 2.91
N GLY A 135 10.93 -3.24 4.02
CA GLY A 135 12.05 -2.42 4.48
C GLY A 135 13.41 -3.09 4.40
N LYS A 136 13.43 -4.42 4.28
CA LYS A 136 14.66 -5.21 4.20
C LYS A 136 14.55 -6.25 3.10
N LYS A 137 15.70 -6.61 2.52
CA LYS A 137 15.75 -7.75 1.60
C LYS A 137 15.31 -9.03 2.30
N LEU A 138 14.35 -9.75 1.72
CA LEU A 138 13.83 -11.01 2.25
C LEU A 138 13.88 -12.10 1.17
N LYS A 139 14.45 -13.24 1.54
CA LYS A 139 14.47 -14.47 0.74
C LYS A 139 14.43 -15.67 1.68
N ASN A 140 13.49 -16.58 1.47
CA ASN A 140 13.23 -17.74 2.33
C ASN A 140 13.06 -17.36 3.81
N ALA A 141 12.41 -16.23 4.06
CA ALA A 141 12.21 -15.68 5.40
C ALA A 141 11.21 -16.52 6.21
N THR A 142 11.50 -16.68 7.50
CA THR A 142 10.52 -17.12 8.50
C THR A 142 9.46 -16.02 8.71
N ALA A 143 8.34 -16.36 9.35
CA ALA A 143 7.32 -15.36 9.69
C ALA A 143 7.87 -14.23 10.60
N ALA A 144 8.77 -14.56 11.54
CA ALA A 144 9.41 -13.57 12.41
C ALA A 144 10.35 -12.63 11.63
N GLU A 145 11.13 -13.14 10.68
CA GLU A 145 11.99 -12.34 9.81
C GLU A 145 11.15 -11.49 8.85
N ALA A 146 10.03 -12.04 8.34
CA ALA A 146 9.08 -11.33 7.51
C ALA A 146 8.46 -10.15 8.27
N ALA A 147 7.99 -10.36 9.51
CA ALA A 147 7.49 -9.30 10.37
C ALA A 147 8.53 -8.21 10.62
N ALA A 148 9.77 -8.60 10.94
CA ALA A 148 10.90 -7.67 11.14
C ALA A 148 11.38 -7.00 9.84
N GLY A 149 10.95 -7.50 8.69
CA GLY A 149 11.25 -6.97 7.36
C GLY A 149 10.25 -5.93 6.87
N VAL A 150 9.09 -5.78 7.51
CA VAL A 150 8.11 -4.73 7.20
C VAL A 150 8.65 -3.39 7.70
N PHE A 151 8.76 -2.42 6.80
CA PHE A 151 9.11 -1.04 7.15
C PHE A 151 7.94 -0.31 7.80
N GLY A 152 6.77 -0.48 7.24
CA GLY A 152 5.54 0.14 7.68
C GLY A 152 4.37 -0.24 6.78
N VAL A 153 3.23 0.41 7.02
CA VAL A 153 2.00 0.13 6.30
C VAL A 153 1.37 1.41 5.75
N THR A 154 0.54 1.24 4.72
CA THR A 154 -0.19 2.32 4.05
C THR A 154 -1.55 1.82 3.57
N CYS A 155 -2.43 2.71 3.09
CA CYS A 155 -3.66 2.31 2.42
C CYS A 155 -3.38 2.02 0.94
N GLY A 156 -4.16 1.11 0.36
CA GLY A 156 -4.20 0.84 -1.07
C GLY A 156 -5.61 0.60 -1.57
N ASN A 157 -5.77 0.63 -2.87
CA ASN A 157 -6.99 0.23 -3.55
C ASN A 157 -6.63 -0.68 -4.72
N ASP A 158 -6.92 -1.98 -4.62
CA ASP A 158 -6.66 -2.96 -5.67
C ASP A 158 -7.78 -2.93 -6.72
N VAL A 159 -7.88 -1.79 -7.44
CA VAL A 159 -8.93 -1.55 -8.44
C VAL A 159 -8.95 -2.69 -9.45
N SER A 160 -10.18 -3.17 -9.74
CA SER A 160 -10.39 -4.42 -10.46
C SER A 160 -11.51 -4.31 -11.50
N GLU A 161 -11.21 -4.63 -12.74
CA GLU A 161 -12.24 -4.82 -13.77
C GLU A 161 -12.72 -6.28 -13.75
N ARG A 162 -14.00 -6.50 -13.40
CA ARG A 162 -14.53 -7.84 -13.08
C ARG A 162 -14.74 -8.72 -14.30
N GLN A 163 -15.07 -8.15 -15.46
CA GLN A 163 -15.26 -8.94 -16.68
C GLN A 163 -13.91 -9.49 -17.18
N TRP A 164 -12.83 -8.69 -17.07
CA TRP A 164 -11.48 -9.13 -17.41
C TRP A 164 -10.86 -10.04 -16.35
N GLN A 165 -11.35 -9.99 -15.11
CA GLN A 165 -10.89 -10.85 -14.02
C GLN A 165 -11.52 -12.24 -14.07
N GLY A 166 -12.82 -12.35 -14.26
CA GLY A 166 -13.58 -13.60 -14.13
C GLY A 166 -14.69 -13.81 -15.14
N GLY A 167 -14.97 -12.82 -16.00
CA GLY A 167 -16.00 -12.88 -17.05
C GLY A 167 -15.58 -13.66 -18.28
N PRO A 168 -16.40 -13.60 -19.36
CA PRO A 168 -16.10 -14.30 -20.62
C PRO A 168 -14.80 -13.84 -21.30
N ASP A 169 -14.40 -12.57 -21.10
CA ASP A 169 -13.18 -11.95 -21.64
C ASP A 169 -12.03 -11.88 -20.62
N LYS A 170 -11.96 -12.87 -19.74
CA LYS A 170 -10.95 -12.89 -18.65
C LYS A 170 -9.54 -13.03 -19.17
N ASP A 171 -8.63 -12.28 -18.58
CA ASP A 171 -7.20 -12.44 -18.73
C ASP A 171 -6.69 -13.65 -17.93
N ILE A 172 -5.78 -14.43 -18.48
CA ILE A 172 -5.16 -15.57 -17.77
C ILE A 172 -4.44 -15.09 -16.50
N GLN A 173 -3.78 -13.93 -16.54
CA GLN A 173 -2.97 -13.39 -15.42
C GLN A 173 -3.55 -12.09 -14.86
N TRP A 174 -4.78 -11.74 -15.18
CA TRP A 174 -5.46 -10.51 -14.72
C TRP A 174 -4.71 -9.20 -15.03
N TRP A 175 -3.87 -9.18 -16.06
CA TRP A 175 -2.99 -8.04 -16.29
C TRP A 175 -3.76 -6.74 -16.63
N ARG A 176 -4.82 -6.79 -17.46
CA ARG A 176 -5.73 -5.66 -17.67
C ARG A 176 -6.61 -5.43 -16.44
N ALA A 177 -7.19 -6.54 -15.94
CA ALA A 177 -8.14 -6.50 -14.85
C ALA A 177 -7.63 -5.79 -13.60
N LYS A 178 -6.37 -6.02 -13.26
CA LYS A 178 -5.71 -5.55 -12.03
C LYS A 178 -4.56 -4.59 -12.27
N GLY A 179 -4.06 -4.50 -13.51
CA GLY A 179 -2.82 -3.82 -13.83
C GLY A 179 -2.95 -2.61 -14.76
N SER A 180 -4.15 -2.23 -15.19
CA SER A 180 -4.36 -1.01 -15.96
C SER A 180 -3.81 0.21 -15.22
N ASP A 181 -3.38 1.23 -15.94
CA ASP A 181 -2.88 2.46 -15.36
C ASP A 181 -3.86 3.00 -14.31
N THR A 182 -3.34 3.50 -13.20
CA THR A 182 -4.10 4.02 -12.05
C THR A 182 -4.92 3.00 -11.24
N PHE A 183 -4.84 1.70 -11.54
CA PHE A 183 -5.57 0.65 -10.81
C PHE A 183 -4.89 0.21 -9.49
N GLY A 184 -3.85 0.91 -9.07
CA GLY A 184 -3.12 0.68 -7.82
C GLY A 184 -2.92 1.95 -6.98
N PRO A 185 -3.99 2.68 -6.59
CA PRO A 185 -3.86 3.79 -5.65
C PRO A 185 -3.10 3.38 -4.39
N LEU A 186 -2.15 4.21 -3.94
CA LEU A 186 -1.26 3.93 -2.82
C LEU A 186 -0.97 5.21 -2.01
N GLY A 187 -1.14 5.16 -0.70
CA GLY A 187 -0.90 6.28 0.20
C GLY A 187 -1.93 6.39 1.34
N PRO A 188 -2.09 7.53 1.97
CA PRO A 188 -1.41 8.81 1.72
C PRO A 188 0.00 8.88 2.30
N VAL A 189 0.30 8.07 3.33
CA VAL A 189 1.57 8.04 4.06
C VAL A 189 1.99 6.60 4.33
N VAL A 190 3.27 6.35 4.56
CA VAL A 190 3.73 5.10 5.18
C VAL A 190 3.88 5.34 6.68
N VAL A 191 3.24 4.51 7.50
CA VAL A 191 3.35 4.59 8.97
C VAL A 191 4.21 3.45 9.48
N THR A 192 5.25 3.78 10.24
CA THR A 192 6.11 2.81 10.92
C THR A 192 5.74 2.67 12.38
N GLY A 193 6.01 1.53 13.00
CA GLY A 193 5.74 1.28 14.42
C GLY A 193 4.27 1.04 14.75
N LEU A 194 3.38 1.06 13.77
CA LEU A 194 1.95 0.80 13.97
C LEU A 194 1.70 -0.71 14.09
N ASP A 195 0.92 -1.13 15.08
CA ASP A 195 0.42 -2.50 15.17
C ASP A 195 -0.67 -2.69 14.10
N TYR A 196 -0.27 -3.24 12.96
CA TYR A 196 -1.15 -3.46 11.82
C TYR A 196 -2.00 -4.75 11.90
N SER A 197 -1.92 -5.49 12.99
CA SER A 197 -2.63 -6.77 13.16
C SER A 197 -4.13 -6.62 13.41
N LYS A 198 -4.59 -5.43 13.83
CA LYS A 198 -5.99 -5.19 14.26
C LYS A 198 -6.51 -3.79 13.94
N LEU A 199 -6.15 -3.25 12.79
CA LEU A 199 -6.62 -1.93 12.36
C LEU A 199 -8.00 -2.03 11.71
N MET A 200 -8.86 -1.05 11.98
CA MET A 200 -10.12 -0.92 11.24
C MET A 200 -9.85 -0.32 9.86
N LEU A 201 -10.27 -1.06 8.83
CA LEU A 201 -10.29 -0.63 7.45
C LEU A 201 -11.71 -0.27 7.04
N ARG A 202 -11.88 0.89 6.43
CA ARG A 202 -13.14 1.34 5.82
C ARG A 202 -12.90 1.79 4.39
N THR A 203 -13.78 1.37 3.48
CA THR A 203 -13.86 1.97 2.16
C THR A 203 -15.15 2.77 2.06
N ARG A 204 -15.06 4.01 1.57
CA ARG A 204 -16.23 4.84 1.28
C ARG A 204 -16.33 5.09 -0.22
N LEU A 205 -17.54 5.02 -0.74
CA LEU A 205 -17.87 5.46 -2.09
C LEU A 205 -18.86 6.61 -1.96
N ASN A 206 -18.48 7.80 -2.45
CA ASN A 206 -19.26 9.03 -2.33
C ASN A 206 -19.67 9.35 -0.87
N GLY A 207 -18.73 9.19 0.05
CA GLY A 207 -18.92 9.40 1.48
C GLY A 207 -19.66 8.29 2.24
N LYS A 208 -20.27 7.32 1.53
CA LYS A 208 -20.97 6.20 2.16
C LYS A 208 -20.01 5.04 2.43
N VAL A 209 -19.96 4.51 3.65
CA VAL A 209 -19.20 3.31 3.99
C VAL A 209 -19.77 2.12 3.22
N VAL A 210 -18.92 1.45 2.45
CA VAL A 210 -19.26 0.29 1.60
C VAL A 210 -18.45 -0.96 1.96
N GLN A 211 -17.33 -0.79 2.66
CA GLN A 211 -16.57 -1.87 3.31
C GLN A 211 -16.15 -1.40 4.71
N GLU A 212 -16.24 -2.29 5.69
CA GLU A 212 -15.73 -2.05 7.05
C GLU A 212 -15.37 -3.38 7.67
N GLN A 213 -14.07 -3.57 8.00
CA GLN A 213 -13.59 -4.78 8.64
C GLN A 213 -12.20 -4.59 9.25
N SER A 214 -11.91 -5.36 10.30
CA SER A 214 -10.58 -5.35 10.94
C SER A 214 -9.56 -6.15 10.14
N THR A 215 -8.30 -5.70 10.13
CA THR A 215 -7.17 -6.46 9.58
C THR A 215 -6.87 -7.74 10.36
N SER A 216 -7.40 -7.90 11.58
CA SER A 216 -7.33 -9.15 12.34
C SER A 216 -8.12 -10.31 11.72
N GLU A 217 -8.98 -10.01 10.74
CA GLU A 217 -9.79 -10.98 10.03
C GLU A 217 -9.18 -11.46 8.71
N LEU A 218 -7.94 -11.04 8.41
CA LEU A 218 -7.15 -11.61 7.31
C LEU A 218 -6.98 -13.12 7.51
N ILE A 219 -7.25 -13.92 6.47
CA ILE A 219 -7.07 -15.38 6.50
C ILE A 219 -5.59 -15.73 6.67
N PHE A 220 -4.73 -15.02 5.95
CA PHE A 220 -3.28 -15.05 6.11
C PHE A 220 -2.82 -13.68 6.58
N ASP A 221 -2.18 -13.59 7.72
CA ASP A 221 -1.62 -12.35 8.24
C ASP A 221 -0.42 -11.85 7.41
N VAL A 222 -0.04 -10.60 7.62
CA VAL A 222 1.02 -9.95 6.85
C VAL A 222 2.35 -10.72 6.92
N PRO A 223 2.84 -11.19 8.09
CA PRO A 223 4.05 -11.99 8.18
C PRO A 223 3.97 -13.31 7.38
N THR A 224 2.84 -14.02 7.43
CA THR A 224 2.62 -15.27 6.69
C THR A 224 2.67 -15.05 5.19
N MET A 225 2.00 -14.01 4.69
CA MET A 225 2.01 -13.66 3.27
C MET A 225 3.42 -13.33 2.77
N ILE A 226 4.15 -12.50 3.50
CA ILE A 226 5.52 -12.09 3.15
C ILE A 226 6.48 -13.28 3.21
N ALA A 227 6.40 -14.10 4.26
CA ALA A 227 7.21 -15.31 4.40
C ALA A 227 6.95 -16.28 3.23
N PHE A 228 5.67 -16.52 2.90
CA PHE A 228 5.30 -17.36 1.77
C PHE A 228 5.84 -16.82 0.45
N THR A 229 5.65 -15.53 0.18
CA THR A 229 6.15 -14.84 -1.02
C THR A 229 7.67 -14.99 -1.15
N SER A 230 8.40 -14.76 -0.05
CA SER A 230 9.86 -14.75 -0.04
C SER A 230 10.49 -16.10 -0.39
N LYS A 231 9.74 -17.22 -0.29
CA LYS A 231 10.20 -18.55 -0.73
C LYS A 231 10.46 -18.56 -2.24
N TYR A 232 9.65 -17.88 -3.00
CA TYR A 232 9.68 -17.94 -4.46
C TYR A 232 10.32 -16.69 -5.06
N VAL A 233 10.03 -15.51 -4.50
CA VAL A 233 10.44 -14.20 -5.02
C VAL A 233 11.23 -13.46 -3.95
N THR A 234 12.43 -12.98 -4.30
CA THR A 234 13.16 -12.07 -3.43
C THR A 234 12.41 -10.74 -3.32
N LEU A 235 12.10 -10.34 -2.10
CA LEU A 235 11.54 -9.02 -1.81
C LEU A 235 12.67 -8.05 -1.48
N GLU A 236 12.59 -6.85 -2.03
CA GLU A 236 13.58 -5.78 -1.85
C GLU A 236 12.93 -4.58 -1.11
N PRO A 237 13.72 -3.73 -0.45
CA PRO A 237 13.19 -2.52 0.16
C PRO A 237 12.41 -1.66 -0.83
N GLY A 238 11.20 -1.26 -0.44
CA GLY A 238 10.27 -0.50 -1.27
C GLY A 238 9.25 -1.35 -2.03
N ASP A 239 9.44 -2.65 -2.17
CA ASP A 239 8.38 -3.54 -2.67
C ASP A 239 7.15 -3.46 -1.78
N VAL A 240 5.97 -3.66 -2.34
CA VAL A 240 4.71 -3.58 -1.59
C VAL A 240 3.88 -4.84 -1.75
N VAL A 241 3.12 -5.16 -0.68
CA VAL A 241 2.20 -6.29 -0.63
C VAL A 241 0.82 -5.77 -0.26
N TYR A 242 -0.11 -5.82 -1.22
CA TYR A 242 -1.54 -5.61 -1.02
C TYR A 242 -2.13 -6.84 -0.34
N THR A 243 -2.85 -6.66 0.76
CA THR A 243 -3.15 -7.77 1.69
C THR A 243 -4.51 -8.42 1.48
N GLY A 244 -5.28 -7.96 0.49
CA GLY A 244 -6.63 -8.42 0.24
C GLY A 244 -7.70 -7.47 0.79
N THR A 245 -8.87 -7.51 0.18
CA THR A 245 -10.02 -6.65 0.49
C THR A 245 -11.12 -7.42 1.20
N PRO A 246 -11.85 -6.80 2.16
CA PRO A 246 -12.99 -7.41 2.83
C PRO A 246 -14.31 -7.23 2.08
N GLY A 247 -15.31 -8.04 2.43
CA GLY A 247 -16.71 -7.87 2.06
C GLY A 247 -16.98 -7.90 0.57
N THR A 248 -18.11 -7.33 0.17
CA THR A 248 -18.53 -7.22 -1.23
C THR A 248 -18.12 -5.88 -1.83
N THR A 249 -17.77 -5.88 -3.10
CA THR A 249 -17.38 -4.69 -3.85
C THR A 249 -18.46 -4.34 -4.88
N LYS A 250 -18.48 -3.09 -5.34
CA LYS A 250 -19.44 -2.60 -6.33
C LYS A 250 -18.72 -1.77 -7.39
N LYS A 251 -19.37 -1.66 -8.54
CA LYS A 251 -18.92 -0.85 -9.66
C LYS A 251 -18.79 0.61 -9.28
N MET A 252 -17.70 1.22 -9.73
CA MET A 252 -17.48 2.66 -9.75
C MET A 252 -17.84 3.25 -11.11
N SER A 253 -18.23 4.50 -11.13
CA SER A 253 -18.57 5.27 -12.33
C SER A 253 -17.76 6.57 -12.40
N PRO A 254 -17.53 7.14 -13.58
CA PRO A 254 -16.92 8.47 -13.68
C PRO A 254 -17.69 9.50 -12.84
N GLY A 255 -16.95 10.31 -12.08
CA GLY A 255 -17.50 11.27 -11.11
C GLY A 255 -17.52 10.77 -9.68
N ASP A 256 -17.45 9.46 -9.45
CA ASP A 256 -17.37 8.90 -8.10
C ASP A 256 -16.10 9.33 -7.37
N VAL A 257 -16.17 9.33 -6.05
CA VAL A 257 -15.04 9.50 -5.14
C VAL A 257 -14.95 8.25 -4.27
N VAL A 258 -13.80 7.59 -4.32
CA VAL A 258 -13.50 6.43 -3.46
C VAL A 258 -12.44 6.83 -2.43
N GLU A 259 -12.66 6.40 -1.19
CA GLU A 259 -11.77 6.66 -0.07
C GLU A 259 -11.47 5.36 0.66
N VAL A 260 -10.20 5.09 0.89
CA VAL A 260 -9.73 3.99 1.76
C VAL A 260 -9.18 4.61 3.02
N ASP A 261 -9.85 4.36 4.15
CA ASP A 261 -9.54 4.91 5.47
C ASP A 261 -9.08 3.77 6.39
N ILE A 262 -7.85 3.83 6.87
CA ILE A 262 -7.33 2.85 7.81
C ILE A 262 -6.86 3.54 9.07
N GLU A 263 -7.32 3.02 10.21
CA GLU A 263 -6.99 3.53 11.52
C GLU A 263 -5.49 3.72 11.71
N GLY A 264 -5.08 4.89 12.23
CA GLY A 264 -3.67 5.23 12.43
C GLY A 264 -2.89 5.66 11.19
N ILE A 265 -3.37 5.34 9.98
CA ILE A 265 -2.74 5.71 8.72
C ILE A 265 -3.33 7.03 8.20
N GLY A 266 -4.63 7.04 7.91
CA GLY A 266 -5.37 8.15 7.32
C GLY A 266 -6.16 7.72 6.09
N VAL A 267 -6.55 8.69 5.26
CA VAL A 267 -7.46 8.50 4.13
C VAL A 267 -6.72 8.62 2.81
N LEU A 268 -6.75 7.57 2.01
CA LEU A 268 -6.37 7.58 0.60
C LEU A 268 -7.63 7.88 -0.23
N ARG A 269 -7.66 9.04 -0.87
CA ARG A 269 -8.81 9.52 -1.61
C ARG A 269 -8.46 9.66 -3.09
N ASN A 270 -9.34 9.14 -3.96
CA ASN A 270 -9.19 9.22 -5.40
C ASN A 270 -10.53 9.51 -6.06
N ARG A 271 -10.51 10.34 -7.10
CA ARG A 271 -11.67 10.60 -7.95
C ARG A 271 -11.65 9.67 -9.16
N VAL A 272 -12.80 9.15 -9.56
CA VAL A 272 -12.94 8.27 -10.72
C VAL A 272 -13.24 9.11 -11.97
N THR A 273 -12.54 8.82 -13.07
CA THR A 273 -12.76 9.48 -14.39
C THR A 273 -12.78 8.45 -15.51
N SER A 274 -13.30 8.82 -16.67
CA SER A 274 -13.12 8.04 -17.92
C SER A 274 -11.86 8.49 -18.66
N SER A 275 -11.25 7.59 -19.41
CA SER A 275 -10.16 7.89 -20.36
C SER A 275 -10.68 8.58 -21.63
#